data_591f6965f95c24c0202b44e1862de50d
#
_entry.id   591f6965f95c24c0202b44e1862de50d
#
_cell.length_a   1.000
_cell.length_b   1.000
_cell.length_c   1.000
_cell.angle_alpha   90.00
_cell.angle_beta   90.00
_cell.angle_gamma   90.00
#
_symmetry.space_group_name_H-M   'P 1'
#
loop_
_entity.id
_entity.type
_entity.pdbx_description
1 polymer ?
#
loop_
_entity_poly.entity_id
_entity_poly.type
_entity_poly.pdbx_seq_one_letter_code
_entity_poly.pdbx_strand_id
1 'polypeptide(L)'
;MTSFQIPASQAFGTGQHATTAGCLAMLSAMKRRGVVARKVADIGAGTGLLAFAALDLWPRAHAVASDIDPVCAPVVAENATRNGLRIGPRPGELAVAIARGMDDPLLRDCGPFDLLIANILAGPLVDLAADFAEAVPPRGNIVLAGLLTTQERMVRAAYRAAGFALAGRMVNGAWSILWLRRRFVG
;
A
#
# COMPACT_ATOMS: atom_id res chain seq x y z
N MET A 1 -0.60 -0.33 18.59
CA MET A 1 -1.00 0.36 17.35
C MET A 1 -1.32 1.79 17.71
N THR A 2 -0.61 2.71 17.14
CA THR A 2 -0.78 4.15 17.38
C THR A 2 -2.15 4.59 16.84
N SER A 3 -2.81 5.54 17.51
CA SER A 3 -4.04 6.15 17.01
C SER A 3 -3.67 7.25 16.04
N PHE A 4 -4.16 7.18 14.79
CA PHE A 4 -3.97 8.23 13.80
C PHE A 4 -5.18 9.18 13.76
N GLN A 5 -4.89 10.48 13.67
CA GLN A 5 -5.90 11.52 13.50
C GLN A 5 -6.06 11.81 12.00
N ILE A 6 -7.13 11.30 11.42
CA ILE A 6 -7.49 11.52 10.00
C ILE A 6 -8.84 12.25 9.98
N PRO A 7 -8.86 13.56 9.73
CA PRO A 7 -10.11 14.29 9.57
C PRO A 7 -10.94 13.76 8.41
N ALA A 8 -12.25 13.93 8.50
CA ALA A 8 -13.13 13.69 7.35
C ALA A 8 -12.74 14.68 6.24
N SER A 9 -12.30 14.15 5.11
CA SER A 9 -11.84 14.92 3.95
C SER A 9 -12.53 14.41 2.69
N GLN A 10 -12.34 15.11 1.58
CA GLN A 10 -12.79 14.66 0.26
C GLN A 10 -11.98 13.44 -0.24
N ALA A 11 -10.79 13.19 0.35
CA ALA A 11 -9.96 12.05 0.02
C ALA A 11 -10.49 10.76 0.68
N PHE A 12 -10.48 9.65 -0.04
CA PHE A 12 -10.89 8.34 0.45
C PHE A 12 -9.87 7.80 1.47
N GLY A 13 -10.33 7.00 2.45
CA GLY A 13 -9.40 6.26 3.34
C GLY A 13 -9.34 6.78 4.78
N THR A 14 -10.46 7.25 5.35
CA THR A 14 -10.56 7.71 6.76
C THR A 14 -10.37 6.59 7.81
N GLY A 15 -10.16 5.34 7.39
CA GLY A 15 -10.01 4.18 8.28
C GLY A 15 -11.34 3.49 8.66
N GLN A 16 -12.48 4.11 8.41
CA GLN A 16 -13.80 3.55 8.74
C GLN A 16 -14.28 2.52 7.70
N HIS A 17 -13.72 2.54 6.49
CA HIS A 17 -14.09 1.58 5.45
C HIS A 17 -13.52 0.20 5.75
N ALA A 18 -14.30 -0.85 5.48
CA ALA A 18 -13.94 -2.25 5.75
C ALA A 18 -12.60 -2.68 5.12
N THR A 19 -12.28 -2.17 3.92
CA THR A 19 -11.02 -2.46 3.22
C THR A 19 -9.81 -1.85 3.93
N THR A 20 -9.92 -0.60 4.39
CA THR A 20 -8.84 0.10 5.12
C THR A 20 -8.56 -0.60 6.44
N ALA A 21 -9.61 -0.92 7.23
CA ALA A 21 -9.46 -1.69 8.46
C ALA A 21 -8.82 -3.07 8.22
N GLY A 22 -9.20 -3.73 7.14
CA GLY A 22 -8.60 -5.00 6.71
C GLY A 22 -7.12 -4.87 6.34
N CYS A 23 -6.72 -3.80 5.64
CA CYS A 23 -5.31 -3.51 5.35
C CYS A 23 -4.49 -3.32 6.63
N LEU A 24 -4.99 -2.52 7.59
CA LEU A 24 -4.32 -2.29 8.88
C LEU A 24 -4.12 -3.60 9.65
N ALA A 25 -5.15 -4.46 9.67
CA ALA A 25 -5.06 -5.79 10.28
C ALA A 25 -4.04 -6.68 9.57
N MET A 26 -4.00 -6.66 8.22
CA MET A 26 -3.04 -7.41 7.42
C MET A 26 -1.61 -6.94 7.67
N LEU A 27 -1.34 -5.64 7.64
CA LEU A 27 -0.01 -5.08 7.94
C LEU A 27 0.47 -5.50 9.33
N SER A 28 -0.41 -5.43 10.34
CA SER A 28 -0.12 -5.89 11.69
C SER A 28 0.19 -7.40 11.74
N ALA A 29 -0.55 -8.22 10.98
CA ALA A 29 -0.29 -9.66 10.88
C ALA A 29 1.04 -9.97 10.20
N MET A 30 1.40 -9.22 9.14
CA MET A 30 2.70 -9.32 8.46
C MET A 30 3.85 -9.00 9.43
N LYS A 31 3.72 -7.92 10.20
CA LYS A 31 4.73 -7.55 11.22
C LYS A 31 4.92 -8.65 12.27
N ARG A 32 3.83 -9.22 12.79
CA ARG A 32 3.89 -10.35 13.75
C ARG A 32 4.53 -11.60 13.16
N ARG A 33 4.42 -11.81 11.83
CA ARG A 33 5.08 -12.92 11.11
C ARG A 33 6.53 -12.63 10.71
N GLY A 34 7.12 -11.54 11.22
CA GLY A 34 8.52 -11.20 11.01
C GLY A 34 8.82 -10.54 9.66
N VAL A 35 7.82 -10.06 8.92
CA VAL A 35 8.07 -9.28 7.71
C VAL A 35 8.81 -8.00 8.07
N VAL A 36 9.87 -7.73 7.34
CA VAL A 36 10.65 -6.48 7.44
C VAL A 36 10.43 -5.69 6.17
N ALA A 37 10.07 -4.42 6.29
CA ALA A 37 9.99 -3.48 5.19
C ALA A 37 10.89 -2.28 5.48
N ARG A 38 11.72 -1.92 4.50
CA ARG A 38 12.59 -0.74 4.52
C ARG A 38 12.16 0.30 3.50
N LYS A 39 11.55 -0.15 2.42
CA LYS A 39 11.01 0.67 1.33
C LYS A 39 9.56 0.28 1.12
N VAL A 40 8.67 1.23 1.30
CA VAL A 40 7.22 1.03 1.22
C VAL A 40 6.63 1.95 0.16
N ALA A 41 5.74 1.43 -0.69
CA ALA A 41 4.88 2.23 -1.54
C ALA A 41 3.41 2.04 -1.13
N ASP A 42 2.65 3.12 -1.09
CA ASP A 42 1.19 3.13 -0.91
C ASP A 42 0.57 3.78 -2.15
N ILE A 43 0.00 2.97 -3.04
CA ILE A 43 -0.52 3.38 -4.34
C ILE A 43 -2.04 3.54 -4.27
N GLY A 44 -2.53 4.73 -4.60
CA GLY A 44 -3.90 5.16 -4.31
C GLY A 44 -4.04 5.49 -2.82
N ALA A 45 -3.12 6.29 -2.31
CA ALA A 45 -2.94 6.52 -0.87
C ALA A 45 -4.10 7.29 -0.23
N GLY A 46 -4.86 8.08 -1.00
CA GLY A 46 -5.96 8.89 -0.50
C GLY A 46 -5.54 9.80 0.65
N THR A 47 -5.91 9.47 1.87
CA THR A 47 -5.53 10.22 3.09
C THR A 47 -4.11 9.96 3.60
N GLY A 48 -3.40 8.95 3.05
CA GLY A 48 -2.08 8.51 3.49
C GLY A 48 -2.06 7.54 4.67
N LEU A 49 -3.21 7.16 5.20
CA LEU A 49 -3.30 6.36 6.43
C LEU A 49 -2.52 5.04 6.37
N LEU A 50 -2.52 4.34 5.24
CA LEU A 50 -1.83 3.04 5.12
C LEU A 50 -0.30 3.22 5.10
N ALA A 51 0.19 4.28 4.45
CA ALA A 51 1.60 4.66 4.53
C ALA A 51 2.02 5.02 5.97
N PHE A 52 1.17 5.76 6.72
CA PHE A 52 1.44 6.09 8.12
C PHE A 52 1.49 4.84 8.99
N ALA A 53 0.53 3.93 8.82
CA ALA A 53 0.51 2.66 9.54
C ALA A 53 1.74 1.79 9.22
N ALA A 54 2.21 1.83 7.98
CA ALA A 54 3.44 1.15 7.61
C ALA A 54 4.65 1.75 8.33
N LEU A 55 4.77 3.08 8.39
CA LEU A 55 5.85 3.75 9.13
C LEU A 55 5.78 3.50 10.65
N ASP A 56 4.60 3.42 11.25
CA ASP A 56 4.43 3.03 12.67
C ASP A 56 4.94 1.60 12.93
N LEU A 57 4.61 0.66 12.04
CA LEU A 57 5.05 -0.73 12.14
C LEU A 57 6.53 -0.93 11.80
N TRP A 58 7.06 -0.18 10.86
CA TRP A 58 8.46 -0.21 10.42
C TRP A 58 9.09 1.19 10.48
N PRO A 59 9.47 1.70 11.67
CA PRO A 59 9.91 3.09 11.86
C PRO A 59 11.20 3.48 11.13
N ARG A 60 11.94 2.50 10.61
CA ARG A 60 13.12 2.72 9.77
C ARG A 60 12.84 2.60 8.28
N ALA A 61 11.57 2.40 7.88
CA ALA A 61 11.20 2.40 6.48
C ALA A 61 11.20 3.83 5.93
N HIS A 62 11.45 3.96 4.63
CA HIS A 62 11.07 5.12 3.85
C HIS A 62 9.78 4.75 3.10
N ALA A 63 8.77 5.58 3.18
CA ALA A 63 7.49 5.35 2.50
C ALA A 63 7.26 6.40 1.39
N VAL A 64 6.66 5.96 0.29
CA VAL A 64 6.13 6.84 -0.76
C VAL A 64 4.63 6.64 -0.82
N ALA A 65 3.85 7.69 -0.56
CA ALA A 65 2.41 7.73 -0.79
C ALA A 65 2.15 8.36 -2.15
N SER A 66 1.41 7.67 -3.00
CA SER A 66 1.10 8.14 -4.35
C SER A 66 -0.39 8.03 -4.63
N ASP A 67 -0.94 9.05 -5.28
CA ASP A 67 -2.32 9.03 -5.77
C ASP A 67 -2.39 9.67 -7.16
N ILE A 68 -3.41 9.29 -7.93
CA ILE A 68 -3.68 9.90 -9.24
C ILE A 68 -4.34 11.27 -9.10
N ASP A 69 -5.08 11.48 -7.99
CA ASP A 69 -5.76 12.73 -7.71
C ASP A 69 -4.81 13.73 -7.02
N PRO A 70 -4.50 14.88 -7.65
CA PRO A 70 -3.63 15.89 -7.06
C PRO A 70 -4.16 16.47 -5.74
N VAL A 71 -5.45 16.37 -5.46
CA VAL A 71 -6.05 16.78 -4.18
C VAL A 71 -5.49 15.95 -3.02
N CYS A 72 -5.06 14.70 -3.26
CA CYS A 72 -4.53 13.83 -2.21
C CYS A 72 -3.18 14.32 -1.65
N ALA A 73 -2.31 14.95 -2.44
CA ALA A 73 -0.98 15.34 -1.98
C ALA A 73 -1.00 16.31 -0.79
N PRO A 74 -1.73 17.45 -0.83
CA PRO A 74 -1.84 18.35 0.32
C PRO A 74 -2.54 17.67 1.51
N VAL A 75 -3.54 16.80 1.26
CA VAL A 75 -4.24 16.07 2.32
C VAL A 75 -3.28 15.11 3.04
N VAL A 76 -2.46 14.35 2.31
CA VAL A 76 -1.45 13.46 2.89
C VAL A 76 -0.43 14.26 3.70
N ALA A 77 0.07 15.38 3.18
CA ALA A 77 1.04 16.23 3.87
C ALA A 77 0.48 16.82 5.18
N GLU A 78 -0.75 17.32 5.15
CA GLU A 78 -1.43 17.83 6.35
C GLU A 78 -1.65 16.72 7.39
N ASN A 79 -2.15 15.59 6.97
CA ASN A 79 -2.35 14.42 7.85
C ASN A 79 -1.03 13.91 8.44
N ALA A 80 0.05 13.87 7.66
CA ALA A 80 1.38 13.51 8.14
C ALA A 80 1.82 14.45 9.27
N THR A 81 1.69 15.76 9.06
CA THR A 81 2.03 16.78 10.07
C THR A 81 1.20 16.62 11.35
N ARG A 82 -0.12 16.39 11.25
CA ARG A 82 -1.02 16.14 12.40
C ARG A 82 -0.62 14.92 13.20
N ASN A 83 -0.02 13.93 12.56
CA ASN A 83 0.40 12.68 13.18
C ASN A 83 1.90 12.64 13.52
N GLY A 84 2.61 13.77 13.44
CA GLY A 84 4.03 13.88 13.78
C GLY A 84 4.98 13.17 12.81
N LEU A 85 4.50 12.85 11.60
CA LEU A 85 5.32 12.27 10.54
C LEU A 85 5.98 13.38 9.72
N ARG A 86 7.23 13.15 9.32
CA ARG A 86 7.98 14.10 8.49
C ARG A 86 7.87 13.73 7.02
N ILE A 87 7.73 14.75 6.19
CA ILE A 87 7.85 14.60 4.73
C ILE A 87 9.31 14.75 4.36
N GLY A 88 9.84 13.78 3.62
CA GLY A 88 11.25 13.79 3.18
C GLY A 88 11.73 12.44 2.64
N PRO A 89 13.00 12.37 2.21
CA PRO A 89 13.57 11.20 1.54
C PRO A 89 14.28 10.22 2.50
N ARG A 90 14.28 10.47 3.81
CA ARG A 90 15.09 9.69 4.77
C ARG A 90 14.30 8.52 5.36
N PRO A 91 14.99 7.51 5.94
CA PRO A 91 14.34 6.50 6.76
C PRO A 91 13.49 7.13 7.88
N GLY A 92 12.26 6.64 8.05
CA GLY A 92 11.27 7.18 8.98
C GLY A 92 10.48 8.36 8.41
N GLU A 93 10.71 8.76 7.16
CA GLU A 93 10.02 9.86 6.49
C GLU A 93 9.11 9.35 5.36
N LEU A 94 8.19 10.21 4.97
CA LEU A 94 7.22 9.97 3.90
C LEU A 94 7.50 10.89 2.73
N ALA A 95 7.58 10.35 1.52
CA ALA A 95 7.51 11.13 0.29
C ALA A 95 6.11 11.05 -0.32
N VAL A 96 5.72 12.07 -1.08
CA VAL A 96 4.39 12.15 -1.71
C VAL A 96 4.56 12.38 -3.20
N ALA A 97 3.86 11.59 -4.02
CA ALA A 97 3.85 11.70 -5.47
C ALA A 97 2.42 11.83 -6.00
N ILE A 98 2.25 12.51 -7.13
CA ILE A 98 1.02 12.48 -7.93
C ILE A 98 1.32 11.66 -9.16
N ALA A 99 0.77 10.45 -9.22
CA ALA A 99 1.10 9.50 -10.28
C ALA A 99 -0.07 8.62 -10.69
N ARG A 100 -0.14 8.28 -11.95
CA ARG A 100 -0.98 7.19 -12.42
C ARG A 100 -0.24 5.86 -12.24
N GLY A 101 -0.63 5.09 -11.23
CA GLY A 101 0.05 3.82 -10.90
C GLY A 101 1.50 4.04 -10.48
N MET A 102 2.44 3.49 -11.25
CA MET A 102 3.89 3.57 -10.99
C MET A 102 4.62 4.61 -11.85
N ASP A 103 3.89 5.42 -12.63
CA ASP A 103 4.49 6.33 -13.61
C ASP A 103 4.90 7.69 -12.99
N ASP A 104 5.90 7.64 -12.13
CA ASP A 104 6.52 8.83 -11.53
C ASP A 104 8.02 8.58 -11.26
N PRO A 105 8.92 9.55 -11.53
CA PRO A 105 10.34 9.44 -11.23
C PRO A 105 10.61 9.10 -9.75
N LEU A 106 9.89 9.71 -8.81
CA LEU A 106 10.07 9.47 -7.38
C LEU A 106 9.80 8.01 -7.00
N LEU A 107 8.76 7.39 -7.59
CA LEU A 107 8.46 5.97 -7.39
C LEU A 107 9.56 5.07 -7.95
N ARG A 108 10.10 5.41 -9.12
CA ARG A 108 11.23 4.67 -9.72
C ARG A 108 12.51 4.79 -8.90
N ASP A 109 12.86 5.99 -8.45
CA ASP A 109 14.09 6.27 -7.70
C ASP A 109 14.06 5.68 -6.28
N CYS A 110 12.90 5.68 -5.64
CA CYS A 110 12.71 5.09 -4.31
C CYS A 110 12.62 3.56 -4.33
N GLY A 111 12.25 2.95 -5.45
CA GLY A 111 12.15 1.49 -5.60
C GLY A 111 13.52 0.77 -5.53
N PRO A 112 13.55 -0.55 -5.67
CA PRO A 112 12.40 -1.45 -5.54
C PRO A 112 11.85 -1.47 -4.10
N PHE A 113 10.55 -1.79 -3.96
CA PHE A 113 9.82 -1.73 -2.67
C PHE A 113 9.69 -3.11 -2.03
N ASP A 114 10.10 -3.24 -0.77
CA ASP A 114 9.92 -4.47 0.03
C ASP A 114 8.44 -4.75 0.32
N LEU A 115 7.65 -3.69 0.40
CA LEU A 115 6.21 -3.73 0.61
C LEU A 115 5.52 -2.69 -0.28
N LEU A 116 4.59 -3.14 -1.11
CA LEU A 116 3.68 -2.29 -1.86
C LEU A 116 2.26 -2.51 -1.33
N ILE A 117 1.53 -1.44 -1.08
CA ILE A 117 0.15 -1.44 -0.62
C ILE A 117 -0.69 -0.80 -1.72
N ALA A 118 -1.82 -1.39 -2.07
CA ALA A 118 -2.78 -0.79 -2.98
C ALA A 118 -4.20 -1.14 -2.55
N ASN A 119 -4.93 -0.13 -2.08
CA ASN A 119 -6.34 -0.24 -1.70
C ASN A 119 -7.20 0.51 -2.70
N ILE A 120 -7.24 0.00 -3.92
CA ILE A 120 -7.91 0.58 -5.08
C ILE A 120 -8.86 -0.44 -5.74
N LEU A 121 -9.62 -0.03 -6.74
CA LEU A 121 -10.59 -0.90 -7.43
C LEU A 121 -9.91 -2.08 -8.14
N ALA A 122 -10.64 -3.19 -8.27
CA ALA A 122 -10.14 -4.44 -8.85
C ALA A 122 -9.64 -4.32 -10.29
N GLY A 123 -10.29 -3.50 -11.14
CA GLY A 123 -9.84 -3.26 -12.51
C GLY A 123 -8.42 -2.71 -12.56
N PRO A 124 -8.16 -1.53 -12.00
CA PRO A 124 -6.81 -0.97 -11.86
C PRO A 124 -5.79 -1.91 -11.20
N LEU A 125 -6.19 -2.73 -10.20
CA LEU A 125 -5.29 -3.72 -9.62
C LEU A 125 -4.83 -4.76 -10.66
N VAL A 126 -5.72 -5.19 -11.57
CA VAL A 126 -5.35 -6.13 -12.63
C VAL A 126 -4.42 -5.46 -13.64
N ASP A 127 -4.74 -4.23 -14.05
CA ASP A 127 -3.96 -3.48 -15.04
C ASP A 127 -2.53 -3.21 -14.57
N LEU A 128 -2.35 -2.91 -13.27
CA LEU A 128 -1.06 -2.59 -12.66
C LEU A 128 -0.24 -3.82 -12.22
N ALA A 129 -0.71 -5.05 -12.47
CA ALA A 129 -0.03 -6.24 -11.95
C ALA A 129 1.40 -6.42 -12.48
N ALA A 130 1.66 -6.06 -13.74
CA ALA A 130 2.99 -6.09 -14.35
C ALA A 130 3.91 -5.01 -13.75
N ASP A 131 3.43 -3.77 -13.65
CA ASP A 131 4.20 -2.64 -13.11
C ASP A 131 4.58 -2.89 -11.63
N PHE A 132 3.64 -3.45 -10.85
CA PHE A 132 3.90 -3.83 -9.46
C PHE A 132 4.93 -4.97 -9.36
N ALA A 133 4.92 -5.90 -10.35
CA ALA A 133 5.94 -6.94 -10.39
C ALA A 133 7.33 -6.36 -10.66
N GLU A 134 7.47 -5.34 -11.49
CA GLU A 134 8.76 -4.67 -11.72
C GLU A 134 9.23 -3.91 -10.48
N ALA A 135 8.30 -3.27 -9.78
CA ALA A 135 8.59 -2.42 -8.62
C ALA A 135 8.88 -3.19 -7.32
N VAL A 136 8.53 -4.48 -7.23
CA VAL A 136 8.71 -5.30 -6.03
C VAL A 136 9.77 -6.38 -6.27
N PRO A 137 10.84 -6.48 -5.46
CA PRO A 137 11.92 -7.44 -5.68
C PRO A 137 11.47 -8.88 -5.35
N PRO A 138 12.22 -9.92 -5.78
CA PRO A 138 11.99 -11.29 -5.32
C PRO A 138 11.90 -11.37 -3.79
N ARG A 139 10.91 -12.12 -3.27
CA ARG A 139 10.53 -12.19 -1.86
C ARG A 139 9.88 -10.92 -1.27
N GLY A 140 9.74 -9.84 -2.03
CA GLY A 140 8.98 -8.66 -1.63
C GLY A 140 7.48 -8.97 -1.52
N ASN A 141 6.75 -8.07 -0.93
CA ASN A 141 5.37 -8.28 -0.50
C ASN A 141 4.45 -7.23 -1.13
N ILE A 142 3.21 -7.64 -1.43
CA ILE A 142 2.13 -6.73 -1.83
C ILE A 142 0.90 -6.98 -0.96
N VAL A 143 0.25 -5.92 -0.52
CA VAL A 143 -1.09 -5.95 0.09
C VAL A 143 -2.07 -5.31 -0.87
N LEU A 144 -3.06 -6.07 -1.31
CA LEU A 144 -4.12 -5.62 -2.21
C LEU A 144 -5.46 -5.62 -1.48
N ALA A 145 -6.21 -4.53 -1.64
CA ALA A 145 -7.57 -4.37 -1.13
C ALA A 145 -8.40 -3.48 -2.07
N GLY A 146 -9.65 -3.21 -1.72
CA GLY A 146 -10.56 -2.48 -2.61
C GLY A 146 -11.23 -3.38 -3.65
N LEU A 147 -11.15 -4.68 -3.46
CA LEU A 147 -11.78 -5.70 -4.31
C LEU A 147 -12.83 -6.50 -3.53
N LEU A 148 -13.92 -6.82 -4.19
CA LEU A 148 -14.95 -7.71 -3.65
C LEU A 148 -14.45 -9.16 -3.67
N THR A 149 -15.02 -10.00 -2.79
CA THR A 149 -14.73 -11.44 -2.76
C THR A 149 -15.02 -12.12 -4.10
N THR A 150 -16.02 -11.65 -4.84
CA THR A 150 -16.36 -12.12 -6.20
C THR A 150 -15.29 -11.76 -7.24
N GLN A 151 -14.51 -10.70 -7.02
CA GLN A 151 -13.45 -10.23 -7.92
C GLN A 151 -12.07 -10.85 -7.60
N GLU A 152 -11.95 -11.53 -6.45
CA GLU A 152 -10.68 -12.06 -5.97
C GLU A 152 -10.00 -13.01 -6.96
N ARG A 153 -10.78 -13.88 -7.61
CA ARG A 153 -10.23 -14.85 -8.57
C ARG A 153 -9.51 -14.17 -9.74
N MET A 154 -10.10 -13.10 -10.28
CA MET A 154 -9.53 -12.33 -11.40
C MET A 154 -8.22 -11.65 -10.97
N VAL A 155 -8.24 -10.93 -9.85
CA VAL A 155 -7.05 -10.23 -9.33
C VAL A 155 -5.93 -11.24 -9.03
N ARG A 156 -6.22 -12.34 -8.33
CA ARG A 156 -5.22 -13.38 -8.04
C ARG A 156 -4.65 -14.03 -9.28
N ALA A 157 -5.43 -14.18 -10.35
CA ALA A 157 -4.94 -14.75 -11.62
C ALA A 157 -3.91 -13.81 -12.26
N ALA A 158 -4.17 -12.49 -12.31
CA ALA A 158 -3.24 -11.49 -12.85
C ALA A 158 -1.92 -11.47 -12.07
N TYR A 159 -1.98 -11.42 -10.73
CA TYR A 159 -0.77 -11.39 -9.92
C TYR A 159 0.00 -12.72 -9.92
N ARG A 160 -0.70 -13.85 -10.06
CA ARG A 160 -0.03 -15.15 -10.24
C ARG A 160 0.76 -15.20 -11.56
N ALA A 161 0.19 -14.67 -12.64
CA ALA A 161 0.87 -14.52 -13.94
C ALA A 161 2.08 -13.57 -13.83
N ALA A 162 1.97 -12.51 -13.03
CA ALA A 162 3.05 -11.57 -12.72
C ALA A 162 4.11 -12.09 -11.72
N GLY A 163 4.03 -13.38 -11.33
CA GLY A 163 5.05 -14.03 -10.51
C GLY A 163 4.82 -13.98 -9.00
N PHE A 164 3.62 -13.63 -8.54
CA PHE A 164 3.28 -13.63 -7.11
C PHE A 164 2.58 -14.92 -6.66
N ALA A 165 2.70 -15.21 -5.36
CA ALA A 165 1.95 -16.26 -4.68
C ALA A 165 1.18 -15.68 -3.50
N LEU A 166 0.02 -16.27 -3.18
CA LEU A 166 -0.77 -15.90 -2.02
C LEU A 166 -0.03 -16.31 -0.73
N ALA A 167 0.22 -15.35 0.14
CA ALA A 167 0.85 -15.54 1.45
C ALA A 167 -0.16 -15.38 2.60
N GLY A 168 -1.23 -14.62 2.40
CA GLY A 168 -2.30 -14.44 3.36
C GLY A 168 -3.56 -13.88 2.73
N ARG A 169 -4.70 -14.15 3.37
CA ARG A 169 -6.02 -13.69 2.94
C ARG A 169 -6.84 -13.33 4.16
N MET A 170 -7.52 -12.20 4.08
CA MET A 170 -8.56 -11.79 5.03
C MET A 170 -9.82 -11.39 4.27
N VAL A 171 -10.96 -11.55 4.91
CA VAL A 171 -12.26 -11.08 4.40
C VAL A 171 -12.88 -10.21 5.48
N ASN A 172 -13.38 -9.06 5.07
CA ASN A 172 -14.14 -8.16 5.92
C ASN A 172 -15.44 -7.78 5.21
N GLY A 173 -16.55 -8.38 5.62
CA GLY A 173 -17.81 -8.30 4.89
C GLY A 173 -17.70 -8.88 3.47
N ALA A 174 -18.04 -8.09 2.47
CA ALA A 174 -17.92 -8.46 1.06
C ALA A 174 -16.52 -8.24 0.46
N TRP A 175 -15.57 -7.72 1.22
CA TRP A 175 -14.26 -7.27 0.73
C TRP A 175 -13.16 -8.27 1.03
N SER A 176 -12.29 -8.52 0.05
CA SER A 176 -11.08 -9.32 0.20
C SER A 176 -9.85 -8.43 0.40
N ILE A 177 -8.97 -8.85 1.30
CA ILE A 177 -7.65 -8.29 1.51
C ILE A 177 -6.64 -9.40 1.27
N LEU A 178 -5.75 -9.20 0.31
CA LEU A 178 -4.79 -10.20 -0.13
C LEU A 178 -3.38 -9.77 0.22
N TRP A 179 -2.63 -10.62 0.89
CA TRP A 179 -1.18 -10.51 0.99
C TRP A 179 -0.55 -11.48 0.00
N LEU A 180 0.18 -10.94 -0.96
CA LEU A 180 0.91 -11.69 -1.97
C LEU A 180 2.41 -11.51 -1.76
N ARG A 181 3.18 -12.54 -2.11
CA ARG A 181 4.64 -12.51 -2.03
C ARG A 181 5.23 -12.84 -3.39
N ARG A 182 6.20 -12.03 -3.83
CA ARG A 182 6.88 -12.30 -5.10
C ARG A 182 7.72 -13.58 -4.98
N ARG A 183 7.56 -14.47 -5.96
CA ARG A 183 8.33 -15.72 -6.03
C ARG A 183 9.79 -15.41 -6.31
N PHE A 184 10.65 -16.22 -5.79
CA PHE A 184 12.03 -16.28 -6.25
C PHE A 184 12.05 -17.12 -7.53
N VAL A 185 12.50 -16.51 -8.63
CA VAL A 185 12.81 -17.22 -9.87
C VAL A 185 14.30 -17.51 -9.77
N GLY A 186 14.63 -18.75 -9.42
CA GLY A 186 16.01 -19.28 -9.41
C GLY A 186 16.43 -19.63 -10.81
#